data_e5319e7074c784a405fe99d793edf4d2
#
_entry.id   e5319e7074c784a405fe99d793edf4d2
#
_cell.length_a   1.000
_cell.length_b   1.000
_cell.length_c   1.000
_cell.angle_alpha   90.00
_cell.angle_beta   90.00
_cell.angle_gamma   90.00
#
_symmetry.space_group_name_H-M   'P 1'
#
loop_
_entity.id
_entity.type
_entity.pdbx_description
1 polymer ?
#
loop_
_entity_poly.entity_id
_entity_poly.type
_entity_poly.pdbx_seq_one_letter_code
_entity_poly.pdbx_strand_id
1 'polypeptide(L)'
;RDTDRSRGLGDVYKRQYLMGGINVDSFARTGIENLYAAGECSHTGVHGNNRLASNSLLEALVFSRRAAQDISEKRDGVSDDFEDYKFEKQSDPAAIPQGFRTEIRHIMQSSYFVIPDKKAAVEGFERVKEIKRELTSGKYMINPDFIEAKSLATIAYLILKEVI
;
A
#
# COMPACT_ATOMS: atom_id res chain seq x y z
N ARG A 1 20.73 22.66 -4.62
CA ARG A 1 19.51 23.39 -4.28
C ARG A 1 18.56 23.25 -5.44
N ASP A 2 17.52 22.57 -5.24
CA ASP A 2 16.61 22.12 -6.27
C ASP A 2 15.58 23.23 -6.58
N THR A 3 16.03 24.21 -7.37
CA THR A 3 15.22 25.39 -7.74
C THR A 3 14.05 25.03 -8.68
N ASP A 4 14.13 23.89 -9.37
CA ASP A 4 13.05 23.44 -10.26
C ASP A 4 11.85 22.89 -9.49
N ARG A 5 12.05 22.49 -8.24
CA ARG A 5 10.96 22.04 -7.36
C ARG A 5 10.06 23.16 -6.86
N SER A 6 10.52 24.40 -6.90
CA SER A 6 9.72 25.58 -6.53
C SER A 6 8.78 26.06 -7.64
N ARG A 7 8.86 25.47 -8.84
CA ARG A 7 8.11 25.88 -10.02
C ARG A 7 6.85 25.04 -10.30
N GLY A 8 6.21 24.49 -9.31
CA GLY A 8 4.86 23.93 -9.43
C GLY A 8 4.76 22.43 -9.19
N LEU A 9 5.05 21.57 -10.16
CA LEU A 9 4.77 20.13 -10.06
C LEU A 9 5.54 19.40 -8.94
N GLY A 10 6.76 19.83 -8.60
CA GLY A 10 7.55 19.25 -7.52
C GLY A 10 6.96 19.53 -6.14
N ASP A 11 6.39 20.72 -5.94
CA ASP A 11 5.73 21.06 -4.67
C ASP A 11 4.39 20.35 -4.52
N VAL A 12 3.65 20.17 -5.60
CA VAL A 12 2.40 19.41 -5.63
C VAL A 12 2.69 17.94 -5.26
N TYR A 13 3.71 17.34 -5.83
CA TYR A 13 4.11 15.96 -5.52
C TYR A 13 4.44 15.76 -4.04
N LYS A 14 5.18 16.67 -3.43
CA LYS A 14 5.53 16.62 -2.01
C LYS A 14 4.36 16.86 -1.06
N ARG A 15 3.26 17.42 -1.54
CA ARG A 15 2.06 17.69 -0.74
C ARG A 15 1.04 16.55 -0.80
N GLN A 16 1.21 15.63 -1.72
CA GLN A 16 0.35 14.46 -1.79
C GLN A 16 0.67 13.51 -0.64
N TYR A 17 -0.38 13.01 0.00
CA TYR A 17 -0.31 12.05 1.08
C TYR A 17 -1.58 11.22 1.09
N LEU A 18 -1.43 9.90 1.14
CA LEU A 18 -2.58 9.00 1.22
C LEU A 18 -3.13 8.99 2.65
N MET A 19 -4.38 9.40 2.83
CA MET A 19 -5.09 9.25 4.10
C MET A 19 -5.70 7.85 4.14
N GLY A 20 -5.34 7.08 5.15
CA GLY A 20 -5.73 5.68 5.26
C GLY A 20 -4.53 4.75 5.27
N GLY A 21 -4.77 3.46 5.16
CA GLY A 21 -3.72 2.45 5.16
C GLY A 21 -4.02 1.31 6.12
N ILE A 22 -2.99 0.65 6.61
CA ILE A 22 -3.08 -0.45 7.57
C ILE A 22 -3.54 0.08 8.93
N ASN A 23 -4.70 -0.37 9.41
CA ASN A 23 -5.20 0.03 10.73
C ASN A 23 -4.23 -0.39 11.83
N VAL A 24 -3.88 0.56 12.70
CA VAL A 24 -3.00 0.34 13.83
C VAL A 24 -3.55 0.99 15.10
N ASP A 25 -3.13 0.44 16.25
CA ASP A 25 -3.40 1.03 17.54
C ASP A 25 -2.39 2.15 17.91
N SER A 26 -2.48 2.68 19.12
CA SER A 26 -1.58 3.73 19.62
C SER A 26 -0.11 3.31 19.73
N PHE A 27 0.21 2.02 19.63
CA PHE A 27 1.55 1.44 19.63
C PHE A 27 2.00 0.97 18.24
N ALA A 28 1.26 1.34 17.20
CA ALA A 28 1.48 0.93 15.82
C ALA A 28 1.30 -0.59 15.57
N ARG A 29 0.61 -1.32 16.46
CA ARG A 29 0.28 -2.73 16.28
C ARG A 29 -0.85 -2.86 15.27
N THR A 30 -0.72 -3.82 14.36
CA THR A 30 -1.82 -4.19 13.45
C THR A 30 -2.78 -5.20 14.10
N GLY A 31 -3.80 -5.63 13.36
CA GLY A 31 -4.65 -6.75 13.80
C GLY A 31 -3.98 -8.13 13.67
N ILE A 32 -2.74 -8.21 13.22
CA ILE A 32 -1.96 -9.43 13.09
C ILE A 32 -0.88 -9.42 14.17
N GLU A 33 -0.77 -10.52 14.92
CA GLU A 33 0.21 -10.65 15.98
C GLU A 33 1.64 -10.46 15.46
N ASN A 34 2.48 -9.74 16.20
CA ASN A 34 3.86 -9.42 15.87
C ASN A 34 4.07 -8.60 14.58
N LEU A 35 2.99 -8.05 13.98
CA LEU A 35 3.07 -7.18 12.82
C LEU A 35 2.74 -5.74 13.21
N TYR A 36 3.65 -4.83 12.85
CA TYR A 36 3.53 -3.39 13.10
C TYR A 36 3.54 -2.62 11.78
N ALA A 37 2.89 -1.45 11.78
CA ALA A 37 2.97 -0.52 10.66
C ALA A 37 3.07 0.91 11.17
N ALA A 38 3.98 1.71 10.60
CA ALA A 38 4.18 3.10 10.95
C ALA A 38 4.55 3.94 9.72
N GLY A 39 4.22 5.23 9.75
CA GLY A 39 4.41 6.15 8.63
C GLY A 39 3.25 6.11 7.65
N GLU A 40 3.47 6.54 6.40
CA GLU A 40 2.41 6.73 5.40
C GLU A 40 1.61 5.45 5.07
N CYS A 41 2.17 4.28 5.28
CA CYS A 41 1.47 3.01 5.07
C CYS A 41 0.44 2.68 6.17
N SER A 42 0.47 3.39 7.31
CA SER A 42 -0.40 3.13 8.45
C SER A 42 -1.56 4.09 8.54
N HIS A 43 -2.69 3.60 9.06
CA HIS A 43 -3.84 4.40 9.43
C HIS A 43 -3.89 4.53 10.96
N THR A 44 -3.25 5.56 11.47
CA THR A 44 -3.23 5.89 12.91
C THR A 44 -4.45 6.68 13.37
N GLY A 45 -5.22 7.25 12.43
CA GLY A 45 -6.34 8.16 12.68
C GLY A 45 -5.93 9.61 13.00
N VAL A 46 -4.64 9.90 13.20
CA VAL A 46 -4.14 11.24 13.59
C VAL A 46 -4.44 12.32 12.56
N HIS A 47 -4.49 11.97 11.29
CA HIS A 47 -4.71 12.93 10.21
C HIS A 47 -6.18 13.15 9.84
N GLY A 48 -7.09 12.29 10.32
CA GLY A 48 -8.49 12.32 9.91
C GLY A 48 -8.61 12.21 8.37
N ASN A 49 -9.48 13.04 7.80
CA ASN A 49 -9.70 13.04 6.34
C ASN A 49 -8.70 13.91 5.57
N ASN A 50 -7.90 14.72 6.24
CA ASN A 50 -6.94 15.60 5.59
C ASN A 50 -5.79 15.97 6.53
N ARG A 51 -4.58 15.63 6.11
CA ARG A 51 -3.35 15.86 6.89
C ARG A 51 -2.99 17.34 6.97
N LEU A 52 -2.68 17.84 8.16
CA LEU A 52 -2.00 19.11 8.32
C LEU A 52 -0.54 18.97 7.82
N ALA A 53 -0.09 19.97 7.06
CA ALA A 53 1.26 19.98 6.50
C ALA A 53 2.33 19.70 7.58
N SER A 54 3.34 18.93 7.23
CA SER A 54 4.47 18.51 8.07
C SER A 54 4.15 17.49 9.19
N ASN A 55 2.89 17.24 9.53
CA ASN A 55 2.54 16.31 10.59
C ASN A 55 2.84 14.83 10.25
N SER A 56 2.95 14.48 8.97
CA SER A 56 3.29 13.10 8.58
C SER A 56 4.65 12.64 9.10
N LEU A 57 5.65 13.53 9.14
CA LEU A 57 6.95 13.20 9.68
C LEU A 57 6.90 12.97 11.19
N LEU A 58 6.13 13.80 11.91
CA LEU A 58 5.92 13.65 13.36
C LEU A 58 5.18 12.35 13.66
N GLU A 59 4.13 12.03 12.92
CA GLU A 59 3.42 10.75 13.03
C GLU A 59 4.37 9.57 12.84
N ALA A 60 5.13 9.55 11.74
CA ALA A 60 6.08 8.48 11.46
C ALA A 60 7.09 8.30 12.60
N LEU A 61 7.68 9.38 13.12
CA LEU A 61 8.64 9.32 14.21
C LEU A 61 8.02 8.80 15.52
N VAL A 62 6.84 9.33 15.89
CA VAL A 62 6.18 8.95 17.14
C VAL A 62 5.73 7.50 17.12
N PHE A 63 5.07 7.07 16.07
CA PHE A 63 4.55 5.70 15.98
C PHE A 63 5.65 4.67 15.77
N SER A 64 6.71 4.97 14.99
CA SER A 64 7.87 4.09 14.89
C SER A 64 8.58 3.92 16.24
N ARG A 65 8.72 5.00 17.03
CA ARG A 65 9.28 4.91 18.38
C ARG A 65 8.45 4.04 19.31
N ARG A 66 7.12 4.22 19.28
CA ARG A 66 6.19 3.42 20.09
C ARG A 66 6.22 1.94 19.69
N ALA A 67 6.26 1.66 18.39
CA ALA A 67 6.45 0.29 17.87
C ALA A 67 7.75 -0.33 18.39
N ALA A 68 8.86 0.40 18.28
CA ALA A 68 10.17 -0.09 18.74
C ALA A 68 10.19 -0.37 20.25
N GLN A 69 9.56 0.47 21.06
CA GLN A 69 9.43 0.26 22.50
C GLN A 69 8.63 -1.01 22.82
N ASP A 70 7.46 -1.15 22.20
CA ASP A 70 6.59 -2.30 22.41
C ASP A 70 7.23 -3.62 21.94
N ILE A 71 7.93 -3.61 20.79
CA ILE A 71 8.71 -4.75 20.30
C ILE A 71 9.81 -5.13 21.29
N SER A 72 10.55 -4.13 21.82
CA SER A 72 11.63 -4.36 22.77
C SER A 72 11.14 -5.00 24.07
N GLU A 73 9.98 -4.55 24.58
CA GLU A 73 9.36 -5.09 25.80
C GLU A 73 8.84 -6.53 25.62
N LYS A 74 8.47 -6.92 24.39
CA LYS A 74 7.92 -8.25 24.07
C LYS A 74 8.96 -9.25 23.59
N ARG A 75 10.20 -8.82 23.36
CA ARG A 75 11.24 -9.64 22.73
C ARG A 75 11.55 -10.94 23.50
N ASP A 76 11.43 -10.92 24.82
CA ASP A 76 11.82 -12.05 25.70
C ASP A 76 10.92 -13.31 25.52
N GLY A 77 9.85 -13.23 24.72
CA GLY A 77 8.94 -14.34 24.42
C GLY A 77 8.95 -14.84 22.98
N VAL A 78 9.78 -14.24 22.12
CA VAL A 78 9.84 -14.65 20.71
C VAL A 78 10.86 -15.77 20.54
N SER A 79 10.39 -16.95 20.12
CA SER A 79 11.25 -18.07 19.72
C SER A 79 12.06 -17.68 18.48
N ASP A 80 13.38 -18.00 18.51
CA ASP A 80 14.25 -17.87 17.33
C ASP A 80 14.08 -19.04 16.35
N ASP A 81 13.11 -19.94 16.58
CA ASP A 81 12.79 -21.03 15.66
C ASP A 81 12.06 -20.52 14.42
N PHE A 82 12.82 -20.07 13.47
CA PHE A 82 12.32 -19.83 12.12
C PHE A 82 12.40 -21.13 11.34
N GLU A 83 11.25 -21.68 10.94
CA GLU A 83 11.24 -22.71 9.92
C GLU A 83 11.84 -22.13 8.64
N ASP A 84 12.86 -22.81 8.11
CA ASP A 84 13.44 -22.47 6.80
C ASP A 84 12.34 -22.56 5.74
N TYR A 85 11.79 -21.41 5.34
CA TYR A 85 10.79 -21.35 4.27
C TYR A 85 11.44 -21.73 2.95
N LYS A 86 11.16 -22.93 2.47
CA LYS A 86 11.59 -23.39 1.16
C LYS A 86 10.69 -22.80 0.08
N PHE A 87 11.22 -21.86 -0.68
CA PHE A 87 10.53 -21.37 -1.87
C PHE A 87 10.41 -22.49 -2.90
N GLU A 88 9.19 -22.85 -3.25
CA GLU A 88 8.95 -23.74 -4.38
C GLU A 88 9.44 -23.06 -5.66
N LYS A 89 10.33 -23.72 -6.41
CA LYS A 89 10.73 -23.23 -7.73
C LYS A 89 9.53 -23.31 -8.66
N GLN A 90 9.11 -22.16 -9.19
CA GLN A 90 8.10 -22.14 -10.24
C GLN A 90 8.63 -22.88 -11.47
N SER A 91 7.86 -23.84 -11.97
CA SER A 91 8.15 -24.49 -13.24
C SER A 91 7.71 -23.56 -14.39
N ASP A 92 8.67 -23.06 -15.16
CA ASP A 92 8.47 -22.27 -16.38
C ASP A 92 7.52 -21.06 -16.24
N PRO A 93 7.84 -20.08 -15.35
CA PRO A 93 6.95 -18.95 -15.11
C PRO A 93 6.93 -17.98 -16.30
N ALA A 94 5.76 -17.57 -16.72
CA ALA A 94 5.58 -16.59 -17.78
C ALA A 94 5.98 -15.17 -17.32
N ALA A 95 6.42 -14.34 -18.27
CA ALA A 95 6.57 -12.92 -18.01
C ALA A 95 5.20 -12.26 -17.79
N ILE A 96 5.13 -11.26 -16.90
CA ILE A 96 3.91 -10.50 -16.72
C ILE A 96 3.54 -9.75 -18.01
N PRO A 97 2.27 -9.79 -18.46
CA PRO A 97 1.84 -8.99 -19.60
C PRO A 97 2.12 -7.50 -19.40
N GLN A 98 2.65 -6.87 -20.43
CA GLN A 98 2.81 -5.42 -20.41
C GLN A 98 1.43 -4.75 -20.42
N GLY A 99 1.25 -3.75 -19.54
CA GLY A 99 0.05 -2.94 -19.53
C GLY A 99 -0.79 -2.99 -18.24
N PHE A 100 -0.71 -4.03 -17.44
CA PHE A 100 -1.52 -4.12 -16.19
C PHE A 100 -1.36 -2.91 -15.29
N ARG A 101 -0.12 -2.44 -15.06
CA ARG A 101 0.12 -1.25 -14.23
C ARG A 101 -0.52 0.01 -14.82
N THR A 102 -0.41 0.18 -16.13
CA THR A 102 -1.00 1.31 -16.85
C THR A 102 -2.52 1.23 -16.83
N GLU A 103 -3.09 0.06 -17.07
CA GLU A 103 -4.53 -0.17 -17.03
C GLU A 103 -5.10 0.13 -15.64
N ILE A 104 -4.49 -0.38 -14.57
CA ILE A 104 -4.93 -0.09 -13.20
C ILE A 104 -4.88 1.41 -12.89
N ARG A 105 -3.81 2.10 -13.31
CA ARG A 105 -3.70 3.55 -13.12
C ARG A 105 -4.78 4.32 -13.86
N HIS A 106 -5.12 3.92 -15.08
CA HIS A 106 -6.23 4.51 -15.84
C HIS A 106 -7.59 4.28 -15.17
N ILE A 107 -7.85 3.07 -14.71
CA ILE A 107 -9.05 2.75 -13.95
C ILE A 107 -9.16 3.64 -12.71
N MET A 108 -8.09 3.73 -11.91
CA MET A 108 -8.10 4.57 -10.72
C MET A 108 -8.26 6.05 -11.04
N GLN A 109 -7.63 6.54 -12.12
CA GLN A 109 -7.76 7.92 -12.58
C GLN A 109 -9.20 8.28 -12.94
N SER A 110 -9.92 7.39 -13.61
CA SER A 110 -11.32 7.62 -14.03
C SER A 110 -12.33 7.41 -12.91
N SER A 111 -12.02 6.54 -11.95
CA SER A 111 -12.97 6.09 -10.91
C SER A 111 -12.83 6.85 -9.59
N TYR A 112 -11.61 7.25 -9.22
CA TYR A 112 -11.33 7.69 -7.83
C TYR A 112 -10.44 8.93 -7.73
N PHE A 113 -10.01 9.58 -8.79
CA PHE A 113 -8.98 10.61 -8.68
C PHE A 113 -9.39 11.79 -7.75
N VAL A 114 -9.93 12.87 -8.25
CA VAL A 114 -10.29 14.05 -7.42
C VAL A 114 -11.72 13.96 -6.91
N ILE A 115 -12.62 13.55 -7.79
CA ILE A 115 -14.04 13.34 -7.49
C ILE A 115 -14.38 11.91 -7.89
N PRO A 116 -14.74 11.05 -6.92
CA PRO A 116 -15.09 9.66 -7.23
C PRO A 116 -16.33 9.58 -8.14
N ASP A 117 -16.21 8.81 -9.24
CA ASP A 117 -17.31 8.44 -10.11
C ASP A 117 -17.76 7.01 -9.78
N LYS A 118 -18.91 6.88 -9.14
CA LYS A 118 -19.43 5.58 -8.71
C LYS A 118 -19.69 4.62 -9.88
N LYS A 119 -20.15 5.11 -11.04
CA LYS A 119 -20.40 4.27 -12.20
C LYS A 119 -19.10 3.70 -12.75
N ALA A 120 -18.12 4.57 -12.97
CA ALA A 120 -16.78 4.16 -13.39
C ALA A 120 -16.08 3.26 -12.33
N ALA A 121 -16.35 3.48 -11.05
CA ALA A 121 -15.82 2.65 -9.97
C ALA A 121 -16.37 1.22 -10.00
N VAL A 122 -17.65 1.02 -10.28
CA VAL A 122 -18.24 -0.32 -10.41
C VAL A 122 -17.62 -1.09 -11.58
N GLU A 123 -17.50 -0.46 -12.75
CA GLU A 123 -16.90 -1.07 -13.94
C GLU A 123 -15.40 -1.37 -13.67
N GLY A 124 -14.68 -0.40 -13.09
CA GLY A 124 -13.28 -0.52 -12.74
C GLY A 124 -13.01 -1.59 -11.69
N PHE A 125 -13.91 -1.74 -10.70
CA PHE A 125 -13.80 -2.75 -9.66
C PHE A 125 -13.81 -4.17 -10.23
N GLU A 126 -14.75 -4.49 -11.10
CA GLU A 126 -14.81 -5.83 -11.71
C GLU A 126 -13.55 -6.10 -12.54
N ARG A 127 -13.07 -5.13 -13.30
CA ARG A 127 -11.84 -5.28 -14.07
C ARG A 127 -10.58 -5.46 -13.18
N VAL A 128 -10.44 -4.68 -12.14
CA VAL A 128 -9.33 -4.81 -11.16
C VAL A 128 -9.38 -6.16 -10.45
N LYS A 129 -10.57 -6.66 -10.15
CA LYS A 129 -10.78 -7.99 -9.55
C LYS A 129 -10.31 -9.12 -10.47
N GLU A 130 -10.55 -9.01 -11.78
CA GLU A 130 -10.03 -9.96 -12.78
C GLU A 130 -8.49 -9.93 -12.82
N ILE A 131 -7.90 -8.73 -12.93
CA ILE A 131 -6.44 -8.55 -12.94
C ILE A 131 -5.82 -9.12 -11.66
N LYS A 132 -6.40 -8.83 -10.50
CA LYS A 132 -5.93 -9.36 -9.21
C LYS A 132 -5.98 -10.90 -9.17
N ARG A 133 -7.05 -11.49 -9.68
CA ARG A 133 -7.22 -12.95 -9.78
C ARG A 133 -6.16 -13.57 -10.69
N GLU A 134 -5.90 -12.93 -11.83
CA GLU A 134 -4.89 -13.36 -12.78
C GLU A 134 -3.48 -13.28 -12.17
N LEU A 135 -3.13 -12.19 -11.51
CA LEU A 135 -1.85 -12.02 -10.82
C LEU A 135 -1.68 -12.96 -9.61
N THR A 136 -2.76 -13.54 -9.10
CA THR A 136 -2.71 -14.51 -7.98
C THR A 136 -2.63 -15.95 -8.47
N SER A 137 -2.75 -16.22 -9.76
CA SER A 137 -2.80 -17.59 -10.33
C SER A 137 -1.49 -18.38 -10.26
N GLY A 138 -0.39 -17.77 -9.85
CA GLY A 138 0.92 -18.43 -9.72
C GLY A 138 1.69 -18.62 -11.03
N LYS A 139 1.14 -18.20 -12.17
CA LYS A 139 1.75 -18.43 -13.51
C LYS A 139 2.82 -17.43 -13.91
N TYR A 140 3.01 -16.36 -13.17
CA TYR A 140 3.95 -15.31 -13.53
C TYR A 140 5.24 -15.38 -12.72
N MET A 141 6.35 -15.01 -13.37
CA MET A 141 7.66 -14.87 -12.70
C MET A 141 7.60 -13.80 -11.62
N ILE A 142 8.08 -14.13 -10.43
CA ILE A 142 8.21 -13.17 -9.33
C ILE A 142 9.42 -12.27 -9.64
N ASN A 143 9.13 -11.03 -10.00
CA ASN A 143 10.10 -9.97 -10.25
C ASN A 143 9.52 -8.62 -9.77
N PRO A 144 10.30 -7.51 -9.78
CA PRO A 144 9.81 -6.21 -9.33
C PRO A 144 8.54 -5.74 -10.04
N ASP A 145 8.42 -5.97 -11.35
CA ASP A 145 7.25 -5.58 -12.14
C ASP A 145 5.99 -6.34 -11.70
N PHE A 146 6.12 -7.65 -11.43
CA PHE A 146 5.04 -8.48 -10.91
C PHE A 146 4.60 -8.01 -9.52
N ILE A 147 5.57 -7.76 -8.62
CA ILE A 147 5.27 -7.31 -7.25
C ILE A 147 4.56 -5.97 -7.27
N GLU A 148 5.03 -5.02 -8.11
CA GLU A 148 4.38 -3.72 -8.25
C GLU A 148 2.95 -3.85 -8.80
N ALA A 149 2.75 -4.62 -9.86
CA ALA A 149 1.42 -4.83 -10.44
C ALA A 149 0.45 -5.49 -9.46
N LYS A 150 0.91 -6.50 -8.71
CA LYS A 150 0.11 -7.19 -7.69
C LYS A 150 -0.27 -6.25 -6.54
N SER A 151 0.65 -5.41 -6.10
CA SER A 151 0.42 -4.40 -5.06
C SER A 151 -0.59 -3.36 -5.53
N LEU A 152 -0.41 -2.82 -6.74
CA LEU A 152 -1.34 -1.86 -7.34
C LEU A 152 -2.75 -2.45 -7.49
N ALA A 153 -2.87 -3.68 -8.00
CA ALA A 153 -4.16 -4.36 -8.13
C ALA A 153 -4.85 -4.57 -6.77
N THR A 154 -4.07 -4.89 -5.73
CA THR A 154 -4.61 -5.09 -4.39
C THR A 154 -5.11 -3.79 -3.78
N ILE A 155 -4.32 -2.71 -3.89
CA ILE A 155 -4.70 -1.39 -3.37
C ILE A 155 -5.91 -0.84 -4.14
N ALA A 156 -5.90 -0.92 -5.47
CA ALA A 156 -7.02 -0.49 -6.30
C ALA A 156 -8.31 -1.25 -5.97
N TYR A 157 -8.22 -2.57 -5.76
CA TYR A 157 -9.35 -3.39 -5.34
C TYR A 157 -9.94 -2.91 -4.01
N LEU A 158 -9.09 -2.62 -3.01
CA LEU A 158 -9.54 -2.16 -1.70
C LEU A 158 -10.20 -0.78 -1.77
N ILE A 159 -9.57 0.16 -2.48
CA ILE A 159 -10.11 1.53 -2.62
C ILE A 159 -11.45 1.52 -3.37
N LEU A 160 -11.52 0.83 -4.50
CA LEU A 160 -12.77 0.79 -5.29
C LEU A 160 -13.90 0.09 -4.54
N LYS A 161 -13.58 -0.91 -3.72
CA LYS A 161 -14.56 -1.58 -2.86
C LYS A 161 -15.21 -0.64 -1.85
N GLU A 162 -14.50 0.36 -1.37
CA GLU A 162 -15.04 1.36 -0.43
C GLU A 162 -15.86 2.46 -1.13
N VAL A 163 -15.67 2.63 -2.45
CA VAL A 163 -16.37 3.66 -3.24
C VAL A 163 -17.74 3.17 -3.72
N ILE A 164 -17.89 1.88 -3.99
CA ILE A 164 -19.13 1.26 -4.51
C ILE A 164 -20.07 0.85 -3.39
#